data_91dc65c8c740248ed1d422a35173f3f5
#
_entry.id   91dc65c8c740248ed1d422a35173f3f5
#
_cell.length_a   1.000
_cell.length_b   1.000
_cell.length_c   1.000
_cell.angle_alpha   90.00
_cell.angle_beta   90.00
_cell.angle_gamma   90.00
#
_symmetry.space_group_name_H-M   'P 1'
#
loop_
_entity.id
_entity.type
_entity.pdbx_description
1 polymer ?
#
loop_
_entity_poly.entity_id
_entity_poly.type
_entity_poly.pdbx_seq_one_letter_code
_entity_poly.pdbx_strand_id
1 'polypeptide(L)'
;MSRGYIARDPRTGKPIRKGRSAKDLDIRSLYPIEGVWARIPVYDILKLASGEIQNLELSLTNGGGFARRDDGIKALHRVYENLIPRAHEILLDALDDDDASIRIAALEVSPIFALKQHTNLIPCLSDRLLDDSDDVRAMARRCLKLMAPVFPSGCEELLRRELHDTRKEHRNNAFESLRETAKAWPEVGCLHIDELLREDELDLRRRSSKILRTIATKGGAEGWDLIGWALEDIDAQVRRNGAQCLTTLANSEPSIAMILVEGAIMDDDIKVRKSVIRALKKLDMENPRVTSMILDGARSRDYELRKACVEQLSIIMSGNALREAAGELLRHETAPDLRQRLGALARDVELDGSEDEKNKYLAAVDVVKDDIIEEEMFPKNAIPENLEKDSDSEIDYENIPPPRSGLAKPKGEHEIEKAGRREPEDL
;
A
#
# COMPACT_ATOMS: atom_id res chain seq x y z
N MET A 1 31.79 -7.22 -26.15
CA MET A 1 30.48 -6.58 -25.93
C MET A 1 29.69 -7.46 -24.97
N SER A 2 29.57 -7.04 -23.70
CA SER A 2 28.78 -7.79 -22.71
C SER A 2 27.32 -7.69 -23.09
N ARG A 3 26.69 -8.82 -23.37
CA ARG A 3 25.23 -8.88 -23.51
C ARG A 3 24.65 -8.48 -22.15
N GLY A 4 24.18 -7.23 -22.02
CA GLY A 4 23.53 -6.78 -20.80
C GLY A 4 22.40 -7.74 -20.44
N TYR A 5 22.25 -8.01 -19.15
CA TYR A 5 21.13 -8.74 -18.60
C TYR A 5 19.82 -8.06 -19.02
N ILE A 6 18.93 -8.79 -19.66
CA ILE A 6 17.59 -8.32 -20.02
C ILE A 6 16.64 -8.94 -19.00
N ALA A 7 16.12 -8.10 -18.10
CA ALA A 7 15.05 -8.51 -17.20
C ALA A 7 13.87 -9.07 -18.01
N ARG A 8 13.31 -10.19 -17.57
CA ARG A 8 12.15 -10.81 -18.21
C ARG A 8 10.95 -10.69 -17.30
N ASP A 9 9.80 -10.46 -17.89
CA ASP A 9 8.52 -10.51 -17.23
C ASP A 9 8.33 -11.92 -16.61
N PRO A 10 8.12 -12.02 -15.30
CA PRO A 10 7.99 -13.31 -14.62
C PRO A 10 6.79 -14.14 -15.11
N ARG A 11 5.72 -13.50 -15.58
CA ARG A 11 4.51 -14.19 -16.09
C ARG A 11 4.66 -14.67 -17.52
N THR A 12 5.26 -13.88 -18.37
CA THR A 12 5.28 -14.15 -19.83
C THR A 12 6.62 -14.62 -20.36
N GLY A 13 7.68 -14.54 -19.55
CA GLY A 13 9.06 -14.82 -19.95
C GLY A 13 9.62 -13.85 -21.02
N LYS A 14 8.83 -12.84 -21.42
CA LYS A 14 9.21 -11.89 -22.47
C LYS A 14 10.19 -10.84 -21.92
N PRO A 15 11.15 -10.37 -22.72
CA PRO A 15 12.06 -9.32 -22.30
C PRO A 15 11.30 -8.03 -22.06
N ILE A 16 11.49 -7.43 -20.87
CA ILE A 16 10.90 -6.14 -20.53
C ILE A 16 11.62 -5.05 -21.31
N ARG A 17 10.92 -4.43 -22.21
CA ARG A 17 11.43 -3.33 -23.02
C ARG A 17 11.36 -2.03 -22.22
N LYS A 18 12.54 -1.48 -21.87
CA LYS A 18 12.79 -0.14 -21.30
C LYS A 18 12.18 0.15 -19.92
N GLY A 19 13.03 0.46 -18.98
CA GLY A 19 12.78 1.22 -17.77
C GLY A 19 13.04 0.50 -16.46
N ARG A 20 13.12 -0.84 -16.44
CA ARG A 20 13.37 -1.62 -15.22
C ARG A 20 14.48 -2.61 -15.44
N SER A 21 15.69 -2.10 -15.50
CA SER A 21 16.90 -2.93 -15.47
C SER A 21 17.32 -3.14 -14.02
N ALA A 22 18.15 -4.15 -13.79
CA ALA A 22 18.84 -4.31 -12.51
C ALA A 22 19.58 -3.03 -12.05
N LYS A 23 19.80 -2.07 -12.95
CA LYS A 23 20.35 -0.74 -12.63
C LYS A 23 19.42 0.10 -11.77
N ASP A 24 18.09 -0.05 -11.92
CA ASP A 24 17.12 0.71 -11.13
C ASP A 24 17.03 0.22 -9.68
N LEU A 25 17.51 -0.99 -9.42
CA LEU A 25 17.56 -1.59 -8.08
C LEU A 25 18.90 -1.33 -7.39
N ASP A 26 19.87 -0.82 -8.12
CA ASP A 26 21.23 -0.42 -7.71
C ASP A 26 21.91 -1.34 -6.68
N ILE A 27 21.66 -2.65 -6.79
CA ILE A 27 22.27 -3.65 -5.90
C ILE A 27 23.80 -3.60 -6.00
N ARG A 28 24.34 -3.25 -7.20
CA ARG A 28 25.78 -3.12 -7.40
C ARG A 28 26.39 -1.98 -6.60
N SER A 29 25.62 -0.93 -6.27
CA SER A 29 26.12 0.16 -5.43
C SER A 29 26.30 -0.27 -3.98
N LEU A 30 25.61 -1.34 -3.55
CA LEU A 30 25.82 -1.92 -2.22
C LEU A 30 27.14 -2.69 -2.09
N TYR A 31 27.77 -3.03 -3.20
CA TYR A 31 28.98 -3.85 -3.27
C TYR A 31 30.02 -3.19 -4.19
N PRO A 32 30.58 -2.03 -3.82
CA PRO A 32 31.57 -1.36 -4.65
C PRO A 32 32.85 -2.21 -4.75
N ILE A 33 33.35 -2.36 -5.98
CA ILE A 33 34.63 -3.01 -6.25
C ILE A 33 35.73 -1.97 -6.01
N GLU A 34 35.89 -1.52 -4.78
CA GLU A 34 36.83 -0.47 -4.43
C GLU A 34 37.92 -0.98 -3.47
N GLY A 35 39.01 -0.24 -3.41
CA GLY A 35 40.07 -0.47 -2.43
C GLY A 35 40.95 -1.67 -2.73
N VAL A 36 41.38 -2.35 -1.68
CA VAL A 36 42.39 -3.40 -1.70
C VAL A 36 41.98 -4.58 -2.57
N TRP A 37 40.68 -4.97 -2.53
CA TRP A 37 40.15 -6.10 -3.29
C TRP A 37 40.23 -5.93 -4.81
N ALA A 38 40.24 -4.71 -5.31
CA ALA A 38 40.40 -4.43 -6.73
C ALA A 38 41.77 -4.88 -7.27
N ARG A 39 42.78 -5.01 -6.42
CA ARG A 39 44.17 -5.37 -6.78
C ARG A 39 44.47 -6.86 -6.59
N ILE A 40 43.60 -7.59 -5.87
CA ILE A 40 43.83 -9.01 -5.59
C ILE A 40 43.39 -9.85 -6.79
N PRO A 41 44.20 -10.83 -7.24
CA PRO A 41 43.81 -11.75 -8.29
C PRO A 41 42.54 -12.50 -7.91
N VAL A 42 41.62 -12.66 -8.88
CA VAL A 42 40.35 -13.41 -8.69
C VAL A 42 40.58 -14.81 -8.15
N TYR A 43 41.66 -15.48 -8.61
CA TYR A 43 42.01 -16.81 -8.17
C TYR A 43 42.35 -16.89 -6.67
N ASP A 44 43.01 -15.90 -6.13
CA ASP A 44 43.34 -15.84 -4.69
C ASP A 44 42.11 -15.55 -3.84
N ILE A 45 41.16 -14.76 -4.36
CA ILE A 45 39.84 -14.55 -3.72
C ILE A 45 39.08 -15.88 -3.64
N LEU A 46 39.07 -16.65 -4.74
CA LEU A 46 38.38 -17.94 -4.76
C LEU A 46 39.02 -18.96 -3.79
N LYS A 47 40.37 -19.03 -3.72
CA LYS A 47 41.07 -19.87 -2.77
C LYS A 47 40.82 -19.51 -1.32
N LEU A 48 40.76 -18.20 -1.02
CA LEU A 48 40.46 -17.73 0.32
C LEU A 48 38.99 -18.06 0.69
N ALA A 49 38.06 -17.80 -0.21
CA ALA A 49 36.64 -18.06 0.00
C ALA A 49 36.32 -19.55 0.15
N SER A 50 37.00 -20.45 -0.60
CA SER A 50 36.88 -21.90 -0.46
C SER A 50 37.54 -22.46 0.79
N GLY A 51 38.41 -21.70 1.47
CA GLY A 51 39.20 -22.16 2.60
C GLY A 51 40.46 -22.92 2.23
N GLU A 52 40.84 -22.98 0.93
CA GLU A 52 42.10 -23.56 0.48
C GLU A 52 43.34 -22.85 1.07
N ILE A 53 43.19 -21.53 1.35
CA ILE A 53 44.16 -20.75 2.10
C ILE A 53 43.45 -20.13 3.31
N GLN A 54 44.12 -20.11 4.46
CA GLN A 54 43.52 -19.63 5.72
C GLN A 54 43.52 -18.10 5.81
N ASN A 55 44.55 -17.45 5.29
CA ASN A 55 44.71 -16.01 5.35
C ASN A 55 45.35 -15.49 4.06
N LEU A 56 44.97 -14.28 3.68
CA LEU A 56 45.54 -13.55 2.56
C LEU A 56 46.09 -12.22 3.05
N GLU A 57 47.36 -11.93 2.79
CA GLU A 57 47.96 -10.66 3.16
C GLU A 57 47.45 -9.52 2.27
N LEU A 58 46.97 -8.46 2.92
CA LEU A 58 46.45 -7.25 2.26
C LEU A 58 47.41 -6.10 2.48
N SER A 59 47.87 -5.49 1.39
CA SER A 59 48.66 -4.25 1.44
C SER A 59 47.68 -3.06 1.65
N LEU A 60 47.52 -2.62 2.88
CA LEU A 60 46.71 -1.45 3.22
C LEU A 60 47.56 -0.19 3.24
N THR A 61 46.98 0.99 2.97
CA THR A 61 47.63 2.29 2.99
C THR A 61 48.26 2.63 4.35
N ASN A 62 47.77 2.03 5.43
CA ASN A 62 48.17 2.27 6.82
C ASN A 62 48.89 1.08 7.47
N GLY A 63 49.37 0.11 6.70
CA GLY A 63 50.05 -1.09 7.19
C GLY A 63 49.47 -2.38 6.58
N GLY A 64 50.12 -3.53 6.81
CA GLY A 64 49.65 -4.85 6.39
C GLY A 64 48.46 -5.31 7.21
N GLY A 65 47.50 -6.00 6.58
CA GLY A 65 46.40 -6.69 7.22
C GLY A 65 46.23 -8.09 6.65
N PHE A 66 45.51 -8.94 7.35
CA PHE A 66 45.16 -10.29 6.87
C PHE A 66 43.67 -10.39 6.66
N ALA A 67 43.25 -10.84 5.48
CA ALA A 67 41.87 -11.24 5.21
C ALA A 67 41.68 -12.71 5.56
N ARG A 68 40.50 -13.03 6.07
CA ARG A 68 40.04 -14.37 6.43
C ARG A 68 39.03 -14.89 5.39
N ARG A 69 38.55 -16.10 5.60
CA ARG A 69 37.60 -16.77 4.72
C ARG A 69 36.30 -15.98 4.52
N ASP A 70 35.72 -15.41 5.58
CA ASP A 70 34.54 -14.55 5.52
C ASP A 70 34.74 -13.30 4.66
N ASP A 71 35.93 -12.66 4.73
CA ASP A 71 36.30 -11.56 3.86
C ASP A 71 36.41 -12.00 2.40
N GLY A 72 36.97 -13.20 2.16
CA GLY A 72 37.05 -13.80 0.84
C GLY A 72 35.68 -14.04 0.22
N ILE A 73 34.72 -14.55 1.02
CA ILE A 73 33.33 -14.77 0.59
C ILE A 73 32.66 -13.43 0.25
N LYS A 74 32.80 -12.42 1.11
CA LYS A 74 32.31 -11.06 0.82
C LYS A 74 32.90 -10.48 -0.47
N ALA A 75 34.15 -10.81 -0.78
CA ALA A 75 34.80 -10.38 -2.02
C ALA A 75 34.37 -11.15 -3.28
N LEU A 76 33.57 -12.24 -3.17
CA LEU A 76 33.04 -12.98 -4.33
C LEU A 76 32.21 -12.10 -5.28
N HIS A 77 31.63 -10.97 -4.79
CA HIS A 77 30.95 -10.01 -5.66
C HIS A 77 31.86 -9.48 -6.80
N ARG A 78 33.15 -9.47 -6.61
CA ARG A 78 34.11 -9.06 -7.63
C ARG A 78 34.17 -10.00 -8.84
N VAL A 79 33.87 -11.29 -8.65
CA VAL A 79 33.84 -12.28 -9.73
C VAL A 79 32.45 -12.41 -10.37
N TYR A 80 31.49 -11.62 -9.93
CA TYR A 80 30.10 -11.63 -10.38
C TYR A 80 29.93 -11.48 -11.90
N GLU A 81 30.66 -10.55 -12.55
CA GLU A 81 30.48 -10.29 -13.98
C GLU A 81 31.01 -11.42 -14.87
N ASN A 82 32.05 -12.09 -14.44
CA ASN A 82 32.67 -13.23 -15.11
C ASN A 82 32.22 -14.57 -14.54
N LEU A 83 31.08 -14.65 -13.93
CA LEU A 83 30.56 -15.67 -13.04
C LEU A 83 31.16 -17.05 -13.29
N ILE A 84 32.27 -17.30 -12.62
CA ILE A 84 32.97 -18.59 -12.67
C ILE A 84 32.03 -19.56 -11.91
N PRO A 85 31.65 -20.70 -12.48
CA PRO A 85 30.82 -21.70 -11.79
C PRO A 85 31.34 -22.02 -10.38
N ARG A 86 32.65 -22.04 -10.20
CA ARG A 86 33.30 -22.23 -8.91
C ARG A 86 32.90 -21.20 -7.84
N ALA A 87 32.69 -19.93 -8.22
CA ALA A 87 32.27 -18.91 -7.26
C ALA A 87 30.84 -19.18 -6.73
N HIS A 88 29.97 -19.71 -7.58
CA HIS A 88 28.63 -20.08 -7.19
C HIS A 88 28.62 -21.33 -6.29
N GLU A 89 29.43 -22.35 -6.61
CA GLU A 89 29.62 -23.54 -5.76
C GLU A 89 30.13 -23.13 -4.37
N ILE A 90 31.18 -22.30 -4.29
CA ILE A 90 31.71 -21.80 -3.04
C ILE A 90 30.65 -21.02 -2.23
N LEU A 91 29.79 -20.26 -2.90
CA LEU A 91 28.72 -19.54 -2.23
C LEU A 91 27.68 -20.49 -1.61
N LEU A 92 27.30 -21.55 -2.35
CA LEU A 92 26.35 -22.55 -1.85
C LEU A 92 26.93 -23.30 -0.65
N ASP A 93 28.20 -23.75 -0.76
CA ASP A 93 28.91 -24.42 0.34
C ASP A 93 29.00 -23.50 1.58
N ALA A 94 29.29 -22.21 1.36
CA ALA A 94 29.38 -21.23 2.45
C ALA A 94 28.01 -20.90 3.10
N LEU A 95 26.91 -21.02 2.36
CA LEU A 95 25.57 -20.88 2.91
C LEU A 95 25.21 -22.01 3.89
N ASP A 96 25.84 -23.17 3.76
CA ASP A 96 25.60 -24.34 4.62
C ASP A 96 26.78 -24.65 5.55
N ASP A 97 27.68 -23.69 5.75
CA ASP A 97 28.86 -23.83 6.60
C ASP A 97 28.49 -23.90 8.12
N ASP A 98 29.27 -24.63 8.90
CA ASP A 98 29.09 -24.75 10.35
C ASP A 98 29.29 -23.39 11.06
N ASP A 99 30.17 -22.52 10.56
CA ASP A 99 30.46 -21.21 11.13
C ASP A 99 29.40 -20.17 10.72
N ALA A 100 28.69 -19.64 11.70
CA ALA A 100 27.68 -18.60 11.49
C ALA A 100 28.25 -17.35 10.80
N SER A 101 29.52 -16.99 11.03
CA SER A 101 30.16 -15.85 10.38
C SER A 101 30.32 -16.05 8.87
N ILE A 102 30.58 -17.28 8.45
CA ILE A 102 30.68 -17.71 7.07
C ILE A 102 29.30 -17.66 6.40
N ARG A 103 28.27 -18.21 7.06
CA ARG A 103 26.87 -18.15 6.56
C ARG A 103 26.38 -16.70 6.40
N ILE A 104 26.71 -15.84 7.35
CA ILE A 104 26.37 -14.38 7.27
C ILE A 104 27.05 -13.74 6.05
N ALA A 105 28.36 -13.98 5.86
CA ALA A 105 29.12 -13.45 4.73
C ALA A 105 28.55 -13.92 3.39
N ALA A 106 28.13 -15.19 3.30
CA ALA A 106 27.51 -15.77 2.12
C ALA A 106 26.13 -15.14 1.82
N LEU A 107 25.27 -14.96 2.84
CA LEU A 107 24.00 -14.29 2.72
C LEU A 107 24.14 -12.83 2.27
N GLU A 108 25.18 -12.14 2.72
CA GLU A 108 25.45 -10.75 2.37
C GLU A 108 25.66 -10.57 0.85
N VAL A 109 26.31 -11.50 0.18
CA VAL A 109 26.61 -11.42 -1.26
C VAL A 109 25.59 -12.13 -2.15
N SER A 110 24.74 -12.98 -1.59
CA SER A 110 23.72 -13.74 -2.32
C SER A 110 22.80 -12.90 -3.23
N PRO A 111 22.38 -11.68 -2.86
CA PRO A 111 21.55 -10.84 -3.75
C PRO A 111 22.20 -10.52 -5.09
N ILE A 112 23.54 -10.41 -5.16
CA ILE A 112 24.26 -10.21 -6.41
C ILE A 112 24.16 -11.44 -7.31
N PHE A 113 24.31 -12.63 -6.72
CA PHE A 113 24.19 -13.89 -7.47
C PHE A 113 22.76 -14.13 -7.93
N ALA A 114 21.76 -13.67 -7.19
CA ALA A 114 20.35 -13.71 -7.58
C ALA A 114 20.06 -12.95 -8.89
N LEU A 115 20.85 -11.94 -9.26
CA LEU A 115 20.76 -11.27 -10.57
C LEU A 115 20.94 -12.23 -11.76
N LYS A 116 21.54 -13.39 -11.57
CA LYS A 116 21.69 -14.46 -12.57
C LYS A 116 20.55 -15.47 -12.52
N GLN A 117 19.57 -15.26 -11.63
CA GLN A 117 18.40 -16.14 -11.48
C GLN A 117 18.75 -17.60 -11.14
N HIS A 118 19.74 -17.80 -10.28
CA HIS A 118 20.10 -19.11 -9.76
C HIS A 118 19.06 -19.60 -8.76
N THR A 119 18.21 -20.51 -9.16
CA THR A 119 17.08 -21.01 -8.35
C THR A 119 17.53 -21.79 -7.12
N ASN A 120 18.72 -22.40 -7.15
CA ASN A 120 19.29 -23.15 -6.02
C ASN A 120 19.70 -22.28 -4.82
N LEU A 121 19.77 -20.96 -4.97
CA LEU A 121 19.93 -20.04 -3.83
C LEU A 121 18.66 -19.95 -2.95
N ILE A 122 17.48 -20.23 -3.49
CA ILE A 122 16.21 -20.07 -2.78
C ILE A 122 16.02 -21.09 -1.66
N PRO A 123 16.27 -22.41 -1.87
CA PRO A 123 16.26 -23.40 -0.79
C PRO A 123 17.23 -23.04 0.34
N CYS A 124 18.48 -22.68 0.01
CA CYS A 124 19.47 -22.27 1.01
C CYS A 124 19.02 -21.05 1.81
N LEU A 125 18.47 -20.03 1.15
CA LEU A 125 17.90 -18.85 1.84
C LEU A 125 16.73 -19.24 2.75
N SER A 126 15.87 -20.15 2.28
CA SER A 126 14.75 -20.68 3.06
C SER A 126 15.23 -21.34 4.37
N ASP A 127 16.29 -22.16 4.30
CA ASP A 127 16.86 -22.81 5.47
C ASP A 127 17.50 -21.81 6.42
N ARG A 128 18.18 -20.81 5.91
CA ARG A 128 18.81 -19.75 6.73
C ARG A 128 17.80 -18.82 7.41
N LEU A 129 16.58 -18.70 6.91
CA LEU A 129 15.50 -18.00 7.64
C LEU A 129 15.08 -18.73 8.91
N LEU A 130 15.39 -20.03 9.01
CA LEU A 130 15.14 -20.91 10.17
C LEU A 130 16.42 -21.28 10.93
N ASP A 131 17.54 -20.65 10.62
CA ASP A 131 18.85 -20.92 11.20
C ASP A 131 18.83 -20.81 12.74
N ASP A 132 19.69 -21.57 13.42
CA ASP A 132 19.79 -21.52 14.88
C ASP A 132 20.34 -20.17 15.39
N SER A 133 21.19 -19.51 14.61
CA SER A 133 21.77 -18.22 14.94
C SER A 133 20.80 -17.06 14.63
N ASP A 134 20.54 -16.19 15.61
CA ASP A 134 19.74 -14.98 15.44
C ASP A 134 20.33 -14.03 14.38
N ASP A 135 21.64 -13.90 14.34
CA ASP A 135 22.35 -13.03 13.40
C ASP A 135 22.23 -13.55 11.98
N VAL A 136 22.32 -14.87 11.78
CA VAL A 136 22.10 -15.51 10.46
C VAL A 136 20.66 -15.30 10.02
N ARG A 137 19.66 -15.53 10.90
CA ARG A 137 18.25 -15.25 10.57
C ARG A 137 18.01 -13.78 10.19
N ALA A 138 18.62 -12.85 10.95
CA ALA A 138 18.52 -11.43 10.63
C ALA A 138 19.11 -11.09 9.25
N MET A 139 20.28 -11.67 8.91
CA MET A 139 20.89 -11.49 7.60
C MET A 139 20.08 -12.17 6.49
N ALA A 140 19.51 -13.36 6.72
CA ALA A 140 18.64 -14.04 5.76
C ALA A 140 17.38 -13.22 5.45
N ARG A 141 16.76 -12.59 6.45
CA ARG A 141 15.64 -11.65 6.25
C ARG A 141 16.03 -10.45 5.39
N ARG A 142 17.22 -9.89 5.66
CA ARG A 142 17.76 -8.80 4.83
C ARG A 142 18.05 -9.25 3.40
N CYS A 143 18.60 -10.45 3.25
CA CYS A 143 18.87 -11.08 1.95
C CYS A 143 17.58 -11.24 1.14
N LEU A 144 16.51 -11.80 1.72
CA LEU A 144 15.21 -11.94 1.05
C LEU A 144 14.68 -10.58 0.56
N LYS A 145 14.76 -9.54 1.39
CA LYS A 145 14.32 -8.19 1.02
C LYS A 145 15.06 -7.63 -0.21
N LEU A 146 16.34 -7.98 -0.37
CA LEU A 146 17.15 -7.57 -1.52
C LEU A 146 16.96 -8.48 -2.73
N MET A 147 16.76 -9.78 -2.51
CA MET A 147 16.59 -10.76 -3.59
C MET A 147 15.22 -10.71 -4.24
N ALA A 148 14.14 -10.57 -3.47
CA ALA A 148 12.78 -10.60 -3.98
C ALA A 148 12.51 -9.57 -5.11
N PRO A 149 12.94 -8.30 -5.04
CA PRO A 149 12.78 -7.37 -6.17
C PRO A 149 13.71 -7.66 -7.36
N VAL A 150 14.78 -8.42 -7.17
CA VAL A 150 15.75 -8.78 -8.24
C VAL A 150 15.33 -10.04 -8.97
N PHE A 151 14.83 -11.01 -8.22
CA PHE A 151 14.43 -12.32 -8.70
C PHE A 151 13.02 -12.69 -8.18
N PRO A 152 11.98 -11.94 -8.57
CA PRO A 152 10.64 -12.09 -8.01
C PRO A 152 10.07 -13.49 -8.26
N SER A 153 10.23 -14.06 -9.47
CA SER A 153 9.71 -15.38 -9.80
C SER A 153 10.36 -16.52 -8.99
N GLY A 154 11.64 -16.37 -8.63
CA GLY A 154 12.32 -17.35 -7.77
C GLY A 154 11.92 -17.22 -6.30
N CYS A 155 11.66 -16.00 -5.83
CA CYS A 155 11.32 -15.71 -4.44
C CYS A 155 9.81 -15.78 -4.13
N GLU A 156 8.96 -15.97 -5.13
CA GLU A 156 7.50 -15.88 -5.01
C GLU A 156 6.95 -16.80 -3.91
N GLU A 157 7.25 -18.09 -4.00
CA GLU A 157 6.75 -19.08 -3.04
C GLU A 157 7.33 -18.88 -1.64
N LEU A 158 8.62 -18.54 -1.56
CA LEU A 158 9.26 -18.21 -0.28
C LEU A 158 8.62 -16.97 0.34
N LEU A 159 8.38 -15.93 -0.44
CA LEU A 159 7.73 -14.71 0.02
C LEU A 159 6.30 -14.98 0.50
N ARG A 160 5.52 -15.79 -0.24
CA ARG A 160 4.16 -16.19 0.14
C ARG A 160 4.19 -16.92 1.50
N ARG A 161 5.08 -17.87 1.69
CA ARG A 161 5.22 -18.60 2.96
C ARG A 161 5.57 -17.65 4.11
N GLU A 162 6.52 -16.75 3.93
CA GLU A 162 6.94 -15.80 4.98
C GLU A 162 5.87 -14.76 5.32
N LEU A 163 5.00 -14.39 4.37
CA LEU A 163 3.85 -13.50 4.60
C LEU A 163 2.82 -14.13 5.55
N HIS A 164 2.66 -15.46 5.52
CA HIS A 164 1.73 -16.23 6.37
C HIS A 164 2.41 -16.85 7.61
N ASP A 165 3.70 -16.57 7.83
CA ASP A 165 4.41 -17.12 8.99
C ASP A 165 3.80 -16.62 10.32
N THR A 166 3.71 -17.48 11.32
CA THR A 166 3.19 -17.15 12.64
C THR A 166 4.06 -16.16 13.39
N ARG A 167 5.36 -16.16 13.13
CA ARG A 167 6.34 -15.26 13.75
C ARG A 167 6.24 -13.85 13.18
N LYS A 168 5.99 -12.89 14.06
CA LYS A 168 5.79 -11.48 13.69
C LYS A 168 6.99 -10.89 12.93
N GLU A 169 8.21 -11.27 13.27
CA GLU A 169 9.42 -10.76 12.61
C GLU A 169 9.51 -11.22 11.16
N HIS A 170 9.19 -12.48 10.88
CA HIS A 170 9.14 -13.04 9.53
C HIS A 170 8.10 -12.31 8.69
N ARG A 171 6.87 -12.18 9.19
CA ARG A 171 5.82 -11.41 8.49
C ARG A 171 6.24 -9.95 8.25
N ASN A 172 6.82 -9.26 9.24
CA ASN A 172 7.26 -7.87 9.07
C ASN A 172 8.25 -7.74 7.91
N ASN A 173 9.26 -8.61 7.88
CA ASN A 173 10.26 -8.61 6.82
C ASN A 173 9.66 -8.97 5.45
N ALA A 174 8.75 -9.96 5.40
CA ALA A 174 8.07 -10.35 4.19
C ALA A 174 7.23 -9.20 3.60
N PHE A 175 6.50 -8.45 4.43
CA PHE A 175 5.77 -7.25 3.98
C PHE A 175 6.69 -6.13 3.50
N GLU A 176 7.88 -5.98 4.09
CA GLU A 176 8.88 -5.04 3.56
C GLU A 176 9.44 -5.52 2.23
N SER A 177 9.72 -6.83 2.10
CA SER A 177 10.17 -7.45 0.86
C SER A 177 9.12 -7.30 -0.25
N LEU A 178 7.85 -7.56 0.06
CA LEU A 178 6.72 -7.35 -0.86
C LEU A 178 6.62 -5.90 -1.31
N ARG A 179 6.81 -4.95 -0.41
CA ARG A 179 6.78 -3.52 -0.77
C ARG A 179 7.89 -3.15 -1.75
N GLU A 180 9.12 -3.63 -1.53
CA GLU A 180 10.23 -3.39 -2.47
C GLU A 180 10.00 -4.10 -3.80
N THR A 181 9.47 -5.32 -3.77
CA THR A 181 9.07 -6.05 -4.98
C THR A 181 7.98 -5.30 -5.76
N ALA A 182 6.94 -4.82 -5.09
CA ALA A 182 5.86 -4.05 -5.70
C ALA A 182 6.32 -2.71 -6.30
N LYS A 183 7.38 -2.08 -5.77
CA LYS A 183 8.00 -0.89 -6.39
C LYS A 183 8.69 -1.22 -7.71
N ALA A 184 9.39 -2.36 -7.77
CA ALA A 184 10.13 -2.81 -8.93
C ALA A 184 9.21 -3.47 -9.98
N TRP A 185 8.24 -4.24 -9.52
CA TRP A 185 7.32 -5.09 -10.29
C TRP A 185 5.90 -4.93 -9.77
N PRO A 186 5.19 -3.85 -10.14
CA PRO A 186 3.83 -3.59 -9.65
C PRO A 186 2.86 -4.73 -9.94
N GLU A 187 2.96 -5.37 -11.08
CA GLU A 187 2.14 -6.53 -11.47
C GLU A 187 2.32 -7.73 -10.52
N VAL A 188 3.56 -8.00 -10.08
CA VAL A 188 3.83 -9.04 -9.06
C VAL A 188 3.29 -8.59 -7.70
N GLY A 189 3.47 -7.30 -7.38
CA GLY A 189 2.90 -6.71 -6.17
C GLY A 189 1.38 -6.82 -6.13
N CYS A 190 0.69 -6.57 -7.25
CA CYS A 190 -0.78 -6.70 -7.35
C CYS A 190 -1.23 -8.13 -7.04
N LEU A 191 -0.54 -9.15 -7.58
CA LEU A 191 -0.89 -10.55 -7.31
C LEU A 191 -0.90 -10.88 -5.82
N HIS A 192 0.20 -10.59 -5.14
CA HIS A 192 0.30 -10.87 -3.70
C HIS A 192 -0.65 -10.03 -2.86
N ILE A 193 -0.89 -8.77 -3.25
CA ILE A 193 -1.83 -7.91 -2.54
C ILE A 193 -3.26 -8.42 -2.72
N ASP A 194 -3.64 -8.91 -3.91
CA ASP A 194 -4.95 -9.51 -4.17
C ASP A 194 -5.19 -10.72 -3.27
N GLU A 195 -4.23 -11.66 -3.22
CA GLU A 195 -4.29 -12.81 -2.34
C GLU A 195 -4.49 -12.38 -0.87
N LEU A 196 -3.66 -11.45 -0.38
CA LEU A 196 -3.69 -11.01 1.01
C LEU A 196 -4.93 -10.16 1.39
N LEU A 197 -5.53 -9.44 0.46
CA LEU A 197 -6.77 -8.69 0.72
C LEU A 197 -7.99 -9.60 0.84
N ARG A 198 -7.92 -10.81 0.28
CA ARG A 198 -8.99 -11.82 0.35
C ARG A 198 -8.90 -12.72 1.57
N GLU A 199 -7.82 -12.60 2.36
CA GLU A 199 -7.61 -13.41 3.56
C GLU A 199 -8.61 -13.05 4.68
N ASP A 200 -9.02 -14.04 5.44
CA ASP A 200 -9.86 -13.83 6.63
C ASP A 200 -9.08 -13.11 7.75
N GLU A 201 -7.74 -13.29 7.80
CA GLU A 201 -6.88 -12.68 8.82
C GLU A 201 -6.79 -11.16 8.62
N LEU A 202 -7.37 -10.42 9.55
CA LEU A 202 -7.43 -8.95 9.50
C LEU A 202 -6.05 -8.28 9.47
N ASP A 203 -5.03 -8.84 10.13
CA ASP A 203 -3.67 -8.28 10.12
C ASP A 203 -3.07 -8.32 8.71
N LEU A 204 -3.31 -9.40 7.95
CA LEU A 204 -2.85 -9.53 6.57
C LEU A 204 -3.53 -8.49 5.67
N ARG A 205 -4.86 -8.34 5.75
CA ARG A 205 -5.59 -7.32 4.97
C ARG A 205 -5.12 -5.90 5.30
N ARG A 206 -4.96 -5.57 6.59
CA ARG A 206 -4.48 -4.25 7.02
C ARG A 206 -3.07 -3.93 6.56
N ARG A 207 -2.21 -4.93 6.51
CA ARG A 207 -0.81 -4.75 6.07
C ARG A 207 -0.69 -4.65 4.56
N SER A 208 -1.38 -5.52 3.82
CA SER A 208 -1.38 -5.48 2.35
C SER A 208 -1.96 -4.17 1.83
N SER A 209 -3.08 -3.70 2.41
CA SER A 209 -3.68 -2.42 2.03
C SER A 209 -2.75 -1.21 2.18
N LYS A 210 -1.78 -1.23 3.11
CA LYS A 210 -0.76 -0.17 3.21
C LYS A 210 0.18 -0.11 1.99
N ILE A 211 0.35 -1.22 1.27
CA ILE A 211 1.22 -1.29 0.10
C ILE A 211 0.51 -0.74 -1.15
N LEU A 212 -0.82 -0.68 -1.17
CA LEU A 212 -1.61 -0.13 -2.29
C LEU A 212 -1.09 1.21 -2.78
N ARG A 213 -0.65 2.07 -1.87
CA ARG A 213 -0.07 3.37 -2.24
C ARG A 213 1.17 3.24 -3.14
N THR A 214 1.91 2.16 -3.02
CA THR A 214 3.11 1.89 -3.83
C THR A 214 2.74 1.56 -5.27
N ILE A 215 1.61 0.87 -5.48
CA ILE A 215 1.15 0.42 -6.79
C ILE A 215 0.10 1.35 -7.42
N ALA A 216 -0.45 2.31 -6.69
CA ALA A 216 -1.56 3.16 -7.11
C ALA A 216 -1.38 3.79 -8.51
N THR A 217 -0.16 4.23 -8.85
CA THR A 217 0.14 4.86 -10.15
C THR A 217 0.74 3.90 -11.17
N LYS A 218 1.25 2.75 -10.74
CA LYS A 218 2.04 1.85 -11.58
C LYS A 218 1.40 0.49 -11.80
N GLY A 219 0.42 0.14 -10.96
CA GLY A 219 -0.26 -1.15 -11.00
C GLY A 219 -1.28 -1.30 -12.13
N GLY A 220 -1.58 -0.22 -12.86
CA GLY A 220 -2.57 -0.25 -13.93
C GLY A 220 -3.96 -0.64 -13.42
N ALA A 221 -4.78 -1.24 -14.30
CA ALA A 221 -6.15 -1.64 -13.96
C ALA A 221 -6.22 -2.58 -12.73
N GLU A 222 -5.33 -3.56 -12.66
CA GLU A 222 -5.26 -4.49 -11.50
C GLU A 222 -5.06 -3.73 -10.19
N GLY A 223 -4.15 -2.75 -10.17
CA GLY A 223 -3.89 -1.93 -8.98
C GLY A 223 -5.07 -1.04 -8.59
N TRP A 224 -5.83 -0.53 -9.58
CA TRP A 224 -7.03 0.27 -9.32
C TRP A 224 -8.18 -0.58 -8.77
N ASP A 225 -8.36 -1.79 -9.30
CA ASP A 225 -9.34 -2.75 -8.80
C ASP A 225 -9.07 -3.11 -7.34
N LEU A 226 -7.80 -3.34 -6.98
CA LEU A 226 -7.40 -3.61 -5.60
C LEU A 226 -7.68 -2.43 -4.65
N ILE A 227 -7.55 -1.20 -5.13
CA ILE A 227 -7.94 -0.02 -4.35
C ILE A 227 -9.45 0.01 -4.16
N GLY A 228 -10.24 -0.32 -5.19
CA GLY A 228 -11.69 -0.48 -5.09
C GLY A 228 -12.09 -1.52 -4.04
N TRP A 229 -11.52 -2.71 -4.10
CA TRP A 229 -11.72 -3.78 -3.12
C TRP A 229 -11.39 -3.32 -1.68
N ALA A 230 -10.27 -2.61 -1.52
CA ALA A 230 -9.89 -2.10 -0.20
C ALA A 230 -10.85 -1.02 0.33
N LEU A 231 -11.48 -0.24 -0.56
CA LEU A 231 -12.50 0.76 -0.17
C LEU A 231 -13.82 0.12 0.27
N GLU A 232 -14.09 -1.12 -0.14
CA GLU A 232 -15.30 -1.88 0.20
C GLU A 232 -15.08 -2.85 1.38
N ASP A 233 -13.85 -2.92 1.95
CA ASP A 233 -13.55 -3.82 3.07
C ASP A 233 -14.39 -3.47 4.30
N ILE A 234 -14.79 -4.49 5.06
CA ILE A 234 -15.52 -4.33 6.32
C ILE A 234 -14.72 -3.56 7.37
N ASP A 235 -13.38 -3.66 7.33
CA ASP A 235 -12.49 -2.99 8.28
C ASP A 235 -12.18 -1.55 7.85
N ALA A 236 -12.52 -0.61 8.70
CA ALA A 236 -12.29 0.81 8.45
C ALA A 236 -10.82 1.18 8.20
N GLN A 237 -9.84 0.44 8.77
CA GLN A 237 -8.42 0.75 8.53
C GLN A 237 -7.98 0.33 7.13
N VAL A 238 -8.52 -0.77 6.59
CA VAL A 238 -8.29 -1.19 5.20
C VAL A 238 -8.89 -0.14 4.26
N ARG A 239 -10.15 0.29 4.48
CA ARG A 239 -10.79 1.36 3.70
C ARG A 239 -9.99 2.68 3.76
N ARG A 240 -9.49 3.08 4.94
CA ARG A 240 -8.62 4.28 5.09
C ARG A 240 -7.36 4.19 4.25
N ASN A 241 -6.73 3.01 4.19
CA ASN A 241 -5.51 2.80 3.41
C ASN A 241 -5.82 2.88 1.90
N GLY A 242 -6.92 2.30 1.43
CA GLY A 242 -7.42 2.45 0.06
C GLY A 242 -7.70 3.93 -0.28
N ALA A 243 -8.42 4.63 0.61
CA ALA A 243 -8.77 6.03 0.41
C ALA A 243 -7.55 6.98 0.33
N GLN A 244 -6.42 6.63 0.96
CA GLN A 244 -5.18 7.41 0.82
C GLN A 244 -4.61 7.40 -0.60
N CYS A 245 -4.99 6.43 -1.44
CA CYS A 245 -4.58 6.33 -2.83
C CYS A 245 -5.35 7.29 -3.74
N LEU A 246 -6.57 7.69 -3.36
CA LEU A 246 -7.49 8.46 -4.21
C LEU A 246 -6.91 9.80 -4.68
N THR A 247 -6.21 10.53 -3.81
CA THR A 247 -5.60 11.82 -4.18
C THR A 247 -4.51 11.65 -5.24
N THR A 248 -3.76 10.56 -5.17
CA THR A 248 -2.73 10.23 -6.16
C THR A 248 -3.36 9.85 -7.48
N LEU A 249 -4.41 9.01 -7.44
CA LEU A 249 -5.18 8.62 -8.62
C LEU A 249 -5.88 9.80 -9.28
N ALA A 250 -6.44 10.73 -8.50
CA ALA A 250 -7.08 11.93 -9.05
C ALA A 250 -6.13 12.78 -9.90
N ASN A 251 -4.82 12.75 -9.62
CA ASN A 251 -3.82 13.43 -10.43
C ASN A 251 -3.34 12.62 -11.64
N SER A 252 -3.28 11.27 -11.55
CA SER A 252 -2.73 10.42 -12.61
C SER A 252 -3.80 9.81 -13.51
N GLU A 253 -4.94 9.41 -12.93
CA GLU A 253 -6.04 8.69 -13.58
C GLU A 253 -7.39 9.24 -13.10
N PRO A 254 -7.77 10.47 -13.51
CA PRO A 254 -8.95 11.17 -12.99
C PRO A 254 -10.26 10.40 -13.16
N SER A 255 -10.43 9.71 -14.29
CA SER A 255 -11.64 8.93 -14.58
C SER A 255 -11.85 7.77 -13.61
N ILE A 256 -10.77 7.07 -13.26
CA ILE A 256 -10.81 5.98 -12.29
C ILE A 256 -11.03 6.54 -10.89
N ALA A 257 -10.29 7.59 -10.53
CA ALA A 257 -10.44 8.25 -9.24
C ALA A 257 -11.89 8.74 -9.00
N MET A 258 -12.55 9.25 -10.03
CA MET A 258 -13.93 9.70 -9.99
C MET A 258 -14.89 8.56 -9.60
N ILE A 259 -14.73 7.37 -10.19
CA ILE A 259 -15.57 6.19 -9.88
C ILE A 259 -15.35 5.76 -8.43
N LEU A 260 -14.09 5.69 -7.99
CA LEU A 260 -13.75 5.26 -6.63
C LEU A 260 -14.17 6.30 -5.58
N VAL A 261 -14.07 7.58 -5.88
CA VAL A 261 -14.54 8.68 -5.02
C VAL A 261 -16.06 8.61 -4.85
N GLU A 262 -16.80 8.39 -5.94
CA GLU A 262 -18.26 8.26 -5.90
C GLU A 262 -18.71 7.11 -5.00
N GLY A 263 -18.05 5.95 -5.06
CA GLY A 263 -18.32 4.81 -4.18
C GLY A 263 -18.03 5.09 -2.70
N ALA A 264 -17.01 5.90 -2.41
CA ALA A 264 -16.52 6.12 -1.05
C ALA A 264 -16.98 7.45 -0.39
N ILE A 265 -17.73 8.29 -1.10
CA ILE A 265 -18.09 9.65 -0.62
C ILE A 265 -18.99 9.61 0.64
N MET A 266 -19.81 8.57 0.78
CA MET A 266 -20.73 8.38 1.90
C MET A 266 -20.23 7.34 2.92
N ASP A 267 -18.92 6.99 2.89
CA ASP A 267 -18.36 6.03 3.84
C ASP A 267 -18.64 6.42 5.29
N ASP A 268 -18.89 5.46 6.16
CA ASP A 268 -19.16 5.69 7.58
C ASP A 268 -17.95 6.24 8.34
N ASP A 269 -16.73 5.96 7.85
CA ASP A 269 -15.49 6.40 8.50
C ASP A 269 -15.08 7.83 8.08
N ILE A 270 -14.95 8.70 9.08
CA ILE A 270 -14.59 10.12 8.86
C ILE A 270 -13.22 10.31 8.19
N LYS A 271 -12.26 9.38 8.40
CA LYS A 271 -10.93 9.50 7.78
C LYS A 271 -10.97 9.10 6.31
N VAL A 272 -11.84 8.16 5.93
CA VAL A 272 -12.14 7.82 4.54
C VAL A 272 -12.73 9.05 3.86
N ARG A 273 -13.82 9.63 4.42
CA ARG A 273 -14.45 10.83 3.86
C ARG A 273 -13.49 12.02 3.72
N LYS A 274 -12.59 12.23 4.70
CA LYS A 274 -11.54 13.28 4.59
C LYS A 274 -10.56 13.04 3.44
N SER A 275 -10.26 11.79 3.10
CA SER A 275 -9.41 11.45 1.95
C SER A 275 -10.16 11.64 0.63
N VAL A 276 -11.43 11.25 0.60
CA VAL A 276 -12.36 11.48 -0.52
C VAL A 276 -12.46 12.99 -0.84
N ILE A 277 -12.68 13.82 0.17
CA ILE A 277 -12.74 15.30 0.03
C ILE A 277 -11.45 15.84 -0.63
N ARG A 278 -10.28 15.34 -0.20
CA ARG A 278 -9.01 15.78 -0.79
C ARG A 278 -8.87 15.38 -2.25
N ALA A 279 -9.33 14.17 -2.60
CA ALA A 279 -9.32 13.67 -3.97
C ALA A 279 -10.34 14.44 -4.84
N LEU A 280 -11.54 14.68 -4.31
CA LEU A 280 -12.60 15.42 -5.00
C LEU A 280 -12.12 16.80 -5.45
N LYS A 281 -11.35 17.52 -4.62
CA LYS A 281 -10.76 18.82 -4.94
C LYS A 281 -9.70 18.79 -6.06
N LYS A 282 -9.32 17.59 -6.52
CA LYS A 282 -8.33 17.38 -7.62
C LYS A 282 -8.98 16.90 -8.91
N LEU A 283 -10.24 16.51 -8.86
CA LEU A 283 -10.97 16.08 -10.03
C LEU A 283 -11.36 17.28 -10.91
N ASP A 284 -11.66 16.98 -12.17
CA ASP A 284 -12.14 17.98 -13.13
C ASP A 284 -13.53 18.48 -12.70
N MET A 285 -13.59 19.75 -12.31
CA MET A 285 -14.81 20.40 -11.82
C MET A 285 -15.85 20.70 -12.91
N GLU A 286 -15.47 20.64 -14.19
CA GLU A 286 -16.39 20.81 -15.30
C GLU A 286 -17.18 19.52 -15.63
N ASN A 287 -16.76 18.40 -15.05
CA ASN A 287 -17.42 17.12 -15.29
C ASN A 287 -18.78 17.05 -14.57
N PRO A 288 -19.91 16.81 -15.27
CA PRO A 288 -21.25 16.75 -14.66
C PRO A 288 -21.37 15.71 -13.53
N ARG A 289 -20.60 14.60 -13.60
CA ARG A 289 -20.60 13.56 -12.58
C ARG A 289 -19.95 14.06 -11.27
N VAL A 290 -18.90 14.88 -11.38
CA VAL A 290 -18.29 15.54 -10.21
C VAL A 290 -19.29 16.53 -9.58
N THR A 291 -20.02 17.27 -10.40
CA THR A 291 -21.09 18.15 -9.94
C THR A 291 -22.14 17.39 -9.14
N SER A 292 -22.64 16.25 -9.64
CA SER A 292 -23.59 15.39 -8.91
C SER A 292 -23.02 14.92 -7.58
N MET A 293 -21.78 14.41 -7.57
CA MET A 293 -21.13 13.97 -6.31
C MET A 293 -21.01 15.09 -5.28
N ILE A 294 -20.70 16.31 -5.71
CA ILE A 294 -20.59 17.46 -4.80
C ILE A 294 -21.97 17.84 -4.23
N LEU A 295 -23.02 17.80 -5.04
CA LEU A 295 -24.38 18.06 -4.56
C LEU A 295 -24.85 16.98 -3.56
N ASP A 296 -24.55 15.72 -3.83
CA ASP A 296 -24.87 14.62 -2.92
C ASP A 296 -24.05 14.70 -1.62
N GLY A 297 -22.76 15.02 -1.72
CA GLY A 297 -21.90 15.27 -0.57
C GLY A 297 -22.36 16.45 0.28
N ALA A 298 -22.94 17.50 -0.35
CA ALA A 298 -23.51 18.65 0.35
C ALA A 298 -24.80 18.30 1.13
N ARG A 299 -25.43 17.15 0.85
CA ARG A 299 -26.59 16.61 1.59
C ARG A 299 -26.19 15.57 2.64
N SER A 300 -24.92 15.29 2.80
CA SER A 300 -24.40 14.29 3.75
C SER A 300 -24.75 14.65 5.21
N ARG A 301 -24.82 13.64 6.07
CA ARG A 301 -24.91 13.85 7.54
C ARG A 301 -23.61 14.39 8.14
N ASP A 302 -22.48 14.17 7.49
CA ASP A 302 -21.17 14.63 7.97
C ASP A 302 -20.96 16.11 7.67
N TYR A 303 -20.77 16.91 8.72
CA TYR A 303 -20.57 18.36 8.60
C TYR A 303 -19.34 18.72 7.75
N GLU A 304 -18.20 18.03 7.94
CA GLU A 304 -16.96 18.32 7.22
C GLU A 304 -17.10 18.06 5.72
N LEU A 305 -17.82 16.98 5.36
CA LEU A 305 -18.11 16.68 3.95
C LEU A 305 -19.05 17.75 3.36
N ARG A 306 -20.17 18.11 4.06
CA ARG A 306 -21.07 19.18 3.60
C ARG A 306 -20.30 20.49 3.39
N LYS A 307 -19.49 20.88 4.37
CA LYS A 307 -18.68 22.11 4.31
C LYS A 307 -17.76 22.11 3.09
N ALA A 308 -17.02 21.03 2.89
CA ALA A 308 -16.10 20.91 1.75
C ALA A 308 -16.84 20.96 0.41
N CYS A 309 -18.01 20.33 0.30
CA CYS A 309 -18.82 20.34 -0.92
C CYS A 309 -19.43 21.73 -1.17
N VAL A 310 -19.97 22.39 -0.13
CA VAL A 310 -20.48 23.75 -0.24
C VAL A 310 -19.38 24.74 -0.67
N GLU A 311 -18.14 24.54 -0.22
CA GLU A 311 -16.99 25.34 -0.67
C GLU A 311 -16.70 25.20 -2.17
N GLN A 312 -17.04 24.09 -2.78
CA GLN A 312 -16.80 23.84 -4.20
C GLN A 312 -17.95 24.31 -5.10
N LEU A 313 -19.15 24.57 -4.56
CA LEU A 313 -20.33 24.89 -5.38
C LEU A 313 -20.09 26.09 -6.33
N SER A 314 -19.47 27.16 -5.84
CA SER A 314 -19.16 28.33 -6.66
C SER A 314 -18.09 28.13 -7.73
N ILE A 315 -17.35 27.01 -7.64
CA ILE A 315 -16.32 26.63 -8.63
C ILE A 315 -16.96 25.85 -9.77
N ILE A 316 -17.90 24.93 -9.43
CA ILE A 316 -18.51 23.99 -10.38
C ILE A 316 -19.78 24.55 -11.03
N MET A 317 -20.42 25.51 -10.44
CA MET A 317 -21.70 26.05 -10.89
C MET A 317 -21.69 27.58 -10.87
N SER A 318 -22.48 28.18 -11.74
CA SER A 318 -22.64 29.65 -11.82
C SER A 318 -24.08 30.03 -12.16
N GLY A 319 -24.42 31.28 -11.99
CA GLY A 319 -25.70 31.83 -12.39
C GLY A 319 -26.91 31.20 -11.68
N ASN A 320 -27.98 30.94 -12.43
CA ASN A 320 -29.24 30.41 -11.88
C ASN A 320 -29.10 29.02 -11.28
N ALA A 321 -28.29 28.16 -11.92
CA ALA A 321 -28.07 26.80 -11.42
C ALA A 321 -27.44 26.77 -10.01
N LEU A 322 -26.46 27.66 -9.76
CA LEU A 322 -25.87 27.82 -8.43
C LEU A 322 -26.90 28.32 -7.41
N ARG A 323 -27.72 29.31 -7.77
CA ARG A 323 -28.76 29.86 -6.87
C ARG A 323 -29.80 28.80 -6.52
N GLU A 324 -30.28 28.04 -7.48
CA GLU A 324 -31.26 26.97 -7.23
C GLU A 324 -30.67 25.88 -6.33
N ALA A 325 -29.47 25.40 -6.60
CA ALA A 325 -28.80 24.39 -5.81
C ALA A 325 -28.52 24.89 -4.38
N ALA A 326 -27.99 26.10 -4.23
CA ALA A 326 -27.75 26.70 -2.92
C ALA A 326 -29.06 26.93 -2.14
N GLY A 327 -30.13 27.41 -2.79
CA GLY A 327 -31.45 27.60 -2.17
C GLY A 327 -32.10 26.29 -1.73
N GLU A 328 -31.92 25.21 -2.49
CA GLU A 328 -32.40 23.86 -2.12
C GLU A 328 -31.63 23.34 -0.89
N LEU A 329 -30.29 23.41 -0.91
CA LEU A 329 -29.44 22.94 0.20
C LEU A 329 -29.73 23.77 1.48
N LEU A 330 -29.96 25.09 1.36
CA LEU A 330 -30.24 25.96 2.48
C LEU A 330 -31.52 25.57 3.28
N ARG A 331 -32.52 24.99 2.60
CA ARG A 331 -33.76 24.53 3.25
C ARG A 331 -33.55 23.43 4.30
N HIS A 332 -32.52 22.66 4.12
CA HIS A 332 -32.23 21.46 4.91
C HIS A 332 -30.94 21.59 5.76
N GLU A 333 -30.17 22.67 5.59
CA GLU A 333 -28.94 22.86 6.34
C GLU A 333 -29.27 23.43 7.74
N THR A 334 -28.60 22.86 8.75
CA THR A 334 -28.78 23.24 10.16
C THR A 334 -27.59 24.01 10.73
N ALA A 335 -26.38 23.82 10.15
CA ALA A 335 -25.18 24.49 10.63
C ALA A 335 -25.17 25.99 10.27
N PRO A 336 -25.03 26.91 11.23
CA PRO A 336 -25.17 28.35 10.99
C PRO A 336 -24.21 28.92 9.96
N ASP A 337 -22.92 28.49 9.98
CA ASP A 337 -21.90 28.93 9.05
C ASP A 337 -22.17 28.48 7.60
N LEU A 338 -22.68 27.24 7.43
CA LEU A 338 -23.06 26.73 6.12
C LEU A 338 -24.36 27.43 5.62
N ARG A 339 -25.32 27.68 6.51
CA ARG A 339 -26.51 28.44 6.17
C ARG A 339 -26.16 29.86 5.69
N GLN A 340 -25.26 30.55 6.39
CA GLN A 340 -24.78 31.87 5.99
C GLN A 340 -24.14 31.82 4.59
N ARG A 341 -23.25 30.83 4.34
CA ARG A 341 -22.57 30.67 3.05
C ARG A 341 -23.53 30.33 1.92
N LEU A 342 -24.43 29.38 2.13
CA LEU A 342 -25.46 28.99 1.15
C LEU A 342 -26.42 30.16 0.90
N GLY A 343 -26.78 30.92 1.93
CA GLY A 343 -27.59 32.12 1.79
C GLY A 343 -26.89 33.19 0.95
N ALA A 344 -25.58 33.36 1.07
CA ALA A 344 -24.82 34.25 0.21
C ALA A 344 -24.84 33.74 -1.24
N LEU A 345 -24.54 32.46 -1.49
CA LEU A 345 -24.53 31.86 -2.83
C LEU A 345 -25.92 31.89 -3.51
N ALA A 346 -26.98 31.73 -2.75
CA ALA A 346 -28.34 31.81 -3.27
C ALA A 346 -28.73 33.21 -3.73
N ARG A 347 -28.04 34.27 -3.25
CA ARG A 347 -28.30 35.67 -3.57
C ARG A 347 -27.32 36.28 -4.57
N ASP A 348 -26.15 35.66 -4.76
CA ASP A 348 -24.93 36.26 -5.32
C ASP A 348 -24.87 36.31 -6.84
N VAL A 349 -25.87 36.86 -7.55
CA VAL A 349 -25.71 37.12 -9.00
C VAL A 349 -26.26 38.48 -9.48
N GLU A 350 -26.79 39.36 -8.64
CA GLU A 350 -27.20 40.70 -9.08
C GLU A 350 -26.68 41.85 -8.22
N LEU A 351 -25.45 41.80 -7.75
CA LEU A 351 -24.80 42.93 -7.12
C LEU A 351 -23.83 43.64 -8.08
N ASP A 352 -24.25 43.84 -9.30
CA ASP A 352 -23.77 44.96 -10.14
C ASP A 352 -24.58 46.24 -9.83
N GLY A 353 -25.26 46.25 -8.71
CA GLY A 353 -26.03 47.34 -8.15
C GLY A 353 -25.29 48.07 -7.03
N SER A 354 -25.50 49.34 -6.95
CA SER A 354 -24.86 50.37 -6.12
C SER A 354 -24.43 49.95 -4.70
N GLU A 355 -23.40 50.64 -4.14
CA GLU A 355 -22.91 50.47 -2.75
C GLU A 355 -24.01 50.58 -1.68
N ASP A 356 -25.11 51.29 -1.96
CA ASP A 356 -26.26 51.39 -1.09
C ASP A 356 -27.05 50.09 -0.90
N GLU A 357 -27.10 49.21 -1.91
CA GLU A 357 -27.72 47.89 -1.79
C GLU A 357 -26.82 46.89 -1.03
N LYS A 358 -25.49 47.01 -1.16
CA LYS A 358 -24.55 46.21 -0.36
C LYS A 358 -24.67 46.55 1.14
N ASN A 359 -24.83 47.81 1.51
CA ASN A 359 -24.97 48.23 2.87
C ASN A 359 -26.33 47.84 3.49
N LYS A 360 -27.41 47.87 2.73
CA LYS A 360 -28.72 47.30 3.12
C LYS A 360 -28.67 45.81 3.39
N TYR A 361 -27.86 45.14 2.60
CA TYR A 361 -27.68 43.69 2.69
C TYR A 361 -26.86 43.27 3.92
N LEU A 362 -25.78 44.00 4.24
CA LEU A 362 -24.98 43.79 5.45
C LEU A 362 -25.81 44.08 6.71
N ALA A 363 -26.65 45.10 6.70
CA ALA A 363 -27.56 45.39 7.80
C ALA A 363 -28.63 44.31 8.02
N ALA A 364 -29.13 43.68 6.94
CA ALA A 364 -30.06 42.54 7.05
C ALA A 364 -29.40 41.24 7.58
N VAL A 365 -28.10 41.06 7.32
CA VAL A 365 -27.33 39.91 7.86
C VAL A 365 -27.05 40.11 9.37
N ASP A 366 -26.84 41.34 9.82
CA ASP A 366 -26.63 41.62 11.25
C ASP A 366 -27.92 41.45 12.05
N VAL A 367 -29.08 41.81 11.51
CA VAL A 367 -30.39 41.54 12.13
C VAL A 367 -30.65 40.03 12.32
N VAL A 368 -30.28 39.21 11.33
CA VAL A 368 -30.42 37.73 11.44
C VAL A 368 -29.45 37.14 12.48
N LYS A 369 -28.30 37.79 12.72
CA LYS A 369 -27.38 37.36 13.80
C LYS A 369 -27.97 37.63 15.18
N ASP A 370 -28.63 38.75 15.35
CA ASP A 370 -29.24 39.15 16.64
C ASP A 370 -30.43 38.24 16.98
N ASP A 371 -31.25 37.87 15.98
CA ASP A 371 -32.37 36.93 16.17
C ASP A 371 -31.89 35.49 16.51
N ILE A 372 -30.74 35.04 15.98
CA ILE A 372 -30.18 33.73 16.31
C ILE A 372 -29.60 33.71 17.73
N ILE A 373 -29.07 34.81 18.22
CA ILE A 373 -28.49 34.91 19.57
C ILE A 373 -29.59 34.90 20.64
N GLU A 374 -30.81 35.40 20.35
CA GLU A 374 -31.93 35.38 21.32
C GLU A 374 -32.62 34.02 21.43
N GLU A 375 -32.60 33.16 20.40
CA GLU A 375 -33.17 31.80 20.47
C GLU A 375 -32.29 30.76 21.15
N GLU A 376 -30.99 31.02 21.33
CA GLU A 376 -30.04 30.06 21.99
C GLU A 376 -29.96 30.21 23.52
N MET A 377 -30.78 30.98 24.17
CA MET A 377 -30.88 30.96 25.63
C MET A 377 -31.73 29.80 26.14
N PHE A 378 -31.28 28.58 25.94
CA PHE A 378 -31.76 27.43 26.71
C PHE A 378 -31.42 27.63 28.20
N PRO A 379 -32.39 27.50 29.13
CA PRO A 379 -32.11 27.62 30.54
C PRO A 379 -31.11 26.54 30.99
N LYS A 380 -30.00 26.97 31.58
CA LYS A 380 -28.92 26.13 32.12
C LYS A 380 -29.32 25.23 33.31
N ASN A 381 -30.61 24.97 33.54
CA ASN A 381 -31.09 24.22 34.68
C ASN A 381 -32.09 23.11 34.27
N ALA A 382 -31.65 22.15 33.47
CA ALA A 382 -32.38 20.88 33.29
C ALA A 382 -31.40 19.73 33.08
N ILE A 383 -30.47 19.56 34.00
CA ILE A 383 -29.83 18.26 34.22
C ILE A 383 -30.53 17.66 35.42
N PRO A 384 -31.28 16.55 35.28
CA PRO A 384 -31.79 15.84 36.45
C PRO A 384 -30.64 15.20 37.20
N GLU A 385 -30.49 15.62 38.45
CA GLU A 385 -29.52 15.09 39.45
C GLU A 385 -29.82 13.65 39.91
N ASN A 386 -30.24 12.71 39.05
CA ASN A 386 -30.52 11.32 39.45
C ASN A 386 -30.08 10.30 38.40
N LEU A 387 -28.77 10.29 38.10
CA LEU A 387 -28.13 9.18 37.38
C LEU A 387 -26.72 8.85 37.97
N GLU A 388 -26.62 8.88 39.29
CA GLU A 388 -25.60 8.16 40.03
C GLU A 388 -26.29 7.17 40.95
N LYS A 389 -26.27 5.91 40.58
CA LYS A 389 -26.37 4.65 41.29
C LYS A 389 -27.26 3.67 40.53
N ASP A 390 -26.64 2.95 39.64
CA ASP A 390 -26.87 1.50 39.47
C ASP A 390 -25.73 0.96 38.59
N SER A 391 -24.57 0.75 39.26
CA SER A 391 -23.58 -0.23 38.85
C SER A 391 -24.10 -1.60 39.22
N ASP A 392 -23.93 -2.55 38.34
CA ASP A 392 -24.24 -3.97 38.42
C ASP A 392 -25.57 -4.39 37.78
N SER A 393 -25.62 -4.40 36.47
CA SER A 393 -26.39 -5.39 35.74
C SER A 393 -25.52 -6.01 34.64
N GLU A 394 -25.15 -7.26 34.86
CA GLU A 394 -24.55 -8.15 33.87
C GLU A 394 -25.37 -8.12 32.60
N ILE A 395 -24.76 -7.68 31.49
CA ILE A 395 -25.37 -7.76 30.18
C ILE A 395 -25.28 -9.21 29.73
N ASP A 396 -26.41 -9.88 29.71
CA ASP A 396 -26.58 -11.22 29.20
C ASP A 396 -26.42 -11.23 27.66
N TYR A 397 -25.25 -11.69 27.19
CA TYR A 397 -24.89 -11.76 25.77
C TYR A 397 -25.54 -12.93 25.01
N GLU A 398 -26.35 -13.78 25.65
CA GLU A 398 -26.97 -14.95 25.02
C GLU A 398 -28.23 -14.64 24.22
N ASN A 399 -28.80 -13.45 24.27
CA ASN A 399 -30.07 -13.10 23.63
C ASN A 399 -30.01 -11.99 22.57
N ILE A 400 -28.89 -11.81 21.85
CA ILE A 400 -28.82 -10.91 20.71
C ILE A 400 -29.20 -11.67 19.44
N PRO A 401 -30.34 -11.38 18.78
CA PRO A 401 -30.68 -12.01 17.52
C PRO A 401 -29.68 -11.62 16.43
N PRO A 402 -29.25 -12.57 15.55
CA PRO A 402 -28.29 -12.28 14.50
C PRO A 402 -28.82 -11.20 13.55
N PRO A 403 -27.96 -10.34 12.99
CA PRO A 403 -28.37 -9.32 12.03
C PRO A 403 -29.00 -9.98 10.79
N ARG A 404 -30.16 -9.49 10.38
CA ARG A 404 -30.85 -9.96 9.15
C ARG A 404 -29.99 -9.56 7.95
N SER A 405 -29.26 -10.51 7.38
CA SER A 405 -28.61 -10.36 6.09
C SER A 405 -29.65 -10.35 4.98
N GLY A 406 -29.92 -9.18 4.44
CA GLY A 406 -30.83 -8.99 3.30
C GLY A 406 -30.17 -9.21 1.94
N LEU A 407 -29.28 -10.17 1.80
CA LEU A 407 -28.73 -10.56 0.50
C LEU A 407 -29.33 -11.89 0.07
N ALA A 408 -30.18 -11.85 -0.95
CA ALA A 408 -30.71 -13.01 -1.61
C ALA A 408 -29.56 -13.85 -2.21
N LYS A 409 -29.45 -15.12 -1.80
CA LYS A 409 -28.54 -16.09 -2.41
C LYS A 409 -28.92 -16.27 -3.89
N PRO A 410 -27.91 -16.29 -4.80
CA PRO A 410 -28.19 -16.63 -6.19
C PRO A 410 -28.71 -18.08 -6.28
N LYS A 411 -29.82 -18.26 -6.94
CA LYS A 411 -30.36 -19.57 -7.31
C LYS A 411 -29.43 -20.17 -8.38
N GLY A 412 -28.68 -21.23 -8.05
CA GLY A 412 -27.87 -21.93 -9.07
C GLY A 412 -26.98 -23.07 -8.62
N GLU A 413 -27.02 -23.54 -7.38
CA GLU A 413 -26.16 -24.65 -6.92
C GLU A 413 -26.82 -25.98 -6.66
N HIS A 414 -27.85 -26.34 -7.39
CA HIS A 414 -28.54 -27.64 -7.20
C HIS A 414 -28.61 -28.57 -8.42
N GLU A 415 -27.75 -28.41 -9.44
CA GLU A 415 -27.78 -29.32 -10.62
C GLU A 415 -26.44 -29.97 -11.03
N ILE A 416 -25.37 -29.90 -10.23
CA ILE A 416 -24.10 -30.55 -10.58
C ILE A 416 -23.81 -31.87 -9.82
N GLU A 417 -24.68 -32.33 -8.93
CA GLU A 417 -24.42 -33.53 -8.14
C GLU A 417 -25.05 -34.83 -8.71
N LYS A 418 -25.46 -34.88 -9.99
CA LYS A 418 -26.00 -36.09 -10.62
C LYS A 418 -25.40 -36.37 -11.99
N ALA A 419 -24.13 -36.34 -12.14
CA ALA A 419 -23.47 -36.90 -13.35
C ALA A 419 -22.26 -37.76 -12.96
N GLY A 420 -22.53 -39.03 -12.70
CA GLY A 420 -21.71 -40.14 -13.22
C GLY A 420 -20.39 -40.44 -12.56
N ARG A 421 -20.40 -41.12 -11.40
CA ARG A 421 -19.38 -42.16 -11.14
C ARG A 421 -19.65 -43.28 -12.13
N ARG A 422 -18.76 -43.50 -13.08
CA ARG A 422 -18.54 -44.77 -13.78
C ARG A 422 -17.22 -45.33 -13.28
N GLU A 423 -17.27 -46.46 -12.64
CA GLU A 423 -16.14 -47.32 -12.33
C GLU A 423 -15.55 -47.89 -13.62
N PRO A 424 -14.25 -48.08 -13.73
CA PRO A 424 -13.66 -48.84 -14.82
C PRO A 424 -13.67 -50.34 -14.46
N GLU A 425 -14.54 -51.11 -15.07
CA GLU A 425 -14.39 -52.56 -15.22
C GLU A 425 -13.96 -52.86 -16.67
N ASP A 426 -12.85 -53.57 -16.74
CA ASP A 426 -12.40 -54.50 -17.80
C ASP A 426 -12.24 -54.00 -19.25
N LEU A 427 -10.97 -53.76 -19.61
CA LEU A 427 -10.27 -54.58 -20.68
C LEU A 427 -8.82 -54.16 -20.80
#